data_b7a5f5e571ed702a94a1149fdbb7d134
#
_entry.id   b7a5f5e571ed702a94a1149fdbb7d134
#
_cell.length_a   1.000
_cell.length_b   1.000
_cell.length_c   1.000
_cell.angle_alpha   90.00
_cell.angle_beta   90.00
_cell.angle_gamma   90.00
#
_symmetry.space_group_name_H-M   'P 1'
#
loop_
_entity.id
_entity.type
_entity.pdbx_description
1 polymer ?
#
loop_
_entity_poly.entity_id
_entity_poly.type
_entity_poly.pdbx_seq_one_letter_code
_entity_poly.pdbx_strand_id
1 'polypeptide(L)'
;TDGGGRIGFGHLVRCLAIKDAWKHGAHLLAHMEDDVAPSDGVEIFDWLNQPEKLTQFSSENTIVLVDSYRPSKNYFLLLKGLFKFVVVLDDYNRITYPVDLVICPGIYGEDMDYNNQTCIPAGGAKYVVIRPDILAAKQIRVSKNIESILVTFGGSQYDKALYQRAIEL
;
A
#
# COMPACT_ATOMS: atom_id res chain seq x y z
N THR A 1 -3.64 -3.16 5.80
CA THR A 1 -2.39 -2.44 5.59
C THR A 1 -1.62 -2.24 6.88
N ASP A 2 -0.44 -1.64 6.82
CA ASP A 2 0.37 -1.26 7.97
C ASP A 2 0.95 0.16 7.80
N GLY A 3 1.43 0.73 8.92
CA GLY A 3 2.04 2.05 8.99
C GLY A 3 2.85 2.22 10.26
N GLY A 4 3.75 3.19 10.27
CA GLY A 4 4.58 3.53 11.44
C GLY A 4 5.90 4.15 11.07
N GLY A 5 6.62 4.61 12.09
CA GLY A 5 7.86 5.36 11.88
C GLY A 5 8.95 4.58 11.15
N ARG A 6 9.07 3.26 11.38
CA ARG A 6 10.07 2.41 10.72
C ARG A 6 9.67 1.95 9.34
N ILE A 7 8.43 1.51 9.18
CA ILE A 7 7.92 1.01 7.88
C ILE A 7 7.44 2.14 6.96
N GLY A 8 7.26 3.34 7.51
CA GLY A 8 6.69 4.48 6.79
C GLY A 8 5.17 4.42 6.68
N PHE A 9 4.61 5.42 6.02
CA PHE A 9 3.16 5.56 5.84
C PHE A 9 2.71 5.32 4.40
N GLY A 10 3.59 4.87 3.52
CA GLY A 10 3.31 4.69 2.09
C GLY A 10 2.14 3.76 1.81
N HIS A 11 2.13 2.59 2.45
CA HIS A 11 1.04 1.61 2.32
C HIS A 11 -0.30 2.16 2.83
N LEU A 12 -0.27 2.83 3.99
CA LEU A 12 -1.48 3.42 4.57
C LEU A 12 -2.06 4.51 3.67
N VAL A 13 -1.24 5.44 3.19
CA VAL A 13 -1.65 6.53 2.29
C VAL A 13 -2.20 5.98 0.96
N ARG A 14 -1.58 4.94 0.42
CA ARG A 14 -2.05 4.26 -0.79
C ARG A 14 -3.42 3.61 -0.57
N CYS A 15 -3.60 2.90 0.54
CA CYS A 15 -4.89 2.30 0.90
C CYS A 15 -5.98 3.33 1.18
N LEU A 16 -5.66 4.46 1.81
CA LEU A 16 -6.61 5.57 1.98
C LEU A 16 -7.10 6.10 0.63
N ALA A 17 -6.19 6.35 -0.31
CA ALA A 17 -6.56 6.80 -1.65
C ALA A 17 -7.47 5.80 -2.39
N ILE A 18 -7.23 4.50 -2.22
CA ILE A 18 -8.10 3.45 -2.78
C ILE A 18 -9.47 3.48 -2.10
N LYS A 19 -9.52 3.56 -0.77
CA LYS A 19 -10.76 3.63 0.00
C LYS A 19 -11.61 4.82 -0.44
N ASP A 20 -10.99 6.00 -0.57
CA ASP A 20 -11.69 7.22 -0.98
C ASP A 20 -12.24 7.15 -2.40
N ALA A 21 -11.54 6.44 -3.29
CA ALA A 21 -11.99 6.20 -4.66
C ALA A 21 -13.09 5.12 -4.75
N TRP A 22 -13.22 4.27 -3.73
CA TRP A 22 -14.17 3.15 -3.72
C TRP A 22 -15.57 3.64 -3.40
N LYS A 23 -16.49 3.48 -4.35
CA LYS A 23 -17.89 3.98 -4.26
C LYS A 23 -18.81 3.16 -3.35
N HIS A 24 -18.36 2.02 -2.89
CA HIS A 24 -19.08 1.13 -1.99
C HIS A 24 -18.48 1.22 -0.59
N GLY A 25 -19.19 0.79 0.43
CA GLY A 25 -18.65 0.80 1.80
C GLY A 25 -17.33 0.03 1.90
N ALA A 26 -16.34 0.60 2.58
CA ALA A 26 -15.05 -0.02 2.80
C ALA A 26 -14.54 0.23 4.21
N HIS A 27 -14.04 -0.82 4.86
CA HIS A 27 -13.27 -0.75 6.09
C HIS A 27 -11.78 -0.68 5.74
N LEU A 28 -11.04 0.21 6.38
CA LEU A 28 -9.59 0.27 6.28
C LEU A 28 -8.97 -0.10 7.61
N LEU A 29 -8.44 -1.30 7.68
CA LEU A 29 -7.78 -1.85 8.86
C LEU A 29 -6.28 -1.63 8.75
N ALA A 30 -5.69 -1.00 9.76
CA ALA A 30 -4.25 -0.74 9.80
C ALA A 30 -3.62 -1.28 11.08
N HIS A 31 -2.54 -2.05 10.92
CA HIS A 31 -1.61 -2.33 12.00
C HIS A 31 -0.62 -1.18 12.10
N MET A 32 -0.57 -0.52 13.25
CA MET A 32 0.34 0.58 13.50
C MET A 32 1.48 0.14 14.42
N GLU A 33 2.73 0.47 14.06
CA GLU A 33 3.89 0.13 14.89
C GLU A 33 4.05 1.06 16.09
N ASP A 34 3.56 2.30 15.98
CA ASP A 34 3.70 3.34 16.98
C ASP A 34 2.32 3.86 17.39
N ASP A 35 2.22 4.54 18.53
CA ASP A 35 1.01 5.21 19.03
C ASP A 35 0.64 6.47 18.20
N VAL A 36 0.86 6.41 16.91
CA VAL A 36 0.48 7.49 15.99
C VAL A 36 -1.02 7.39 15.75
N ALA A 37 -1.74 8.46 16.04
CA ALA A 37 -3.17 8.53 15.74
C ALA A 37 -3.38 8.38 14.23
N PRO A 38 -4.22 7.44 13.80
CA PRO A 38 -4.50 7.28 12.38
C PRO A 38 -5.31 8.47 11.86
N SER A 39 -5.26 8.64 10.53
CA SER A 39 -6.16 9.56 9.84
C SER A 39 -7.62 9.11 10.01
N ASP A 40 -8.56 10.04 9.84
CA ASP A 40 -9.99 9.74 9.87
C ASP A 40 -10.34 8.57 8.93
N GLY A 41 -11.18 7.67 9.43
CA GLY A 41 -11.66 6.52 8.67
C GLY A 41 -10.70 5.34 8.58
N VAL A 42 -9.66 5.30 9.42
CA VAL A 42 -8.77 4.16 9.62
C VAL A 42 -9.10 3.50 10.95
N GLU A 43 -9.32 2.19 10.93
CA GLU A 43 -9.49 1.38 12.13
C GLU A 43 -8.14 0.75 12.51
N ILE A 44 -7.63 1.06 13.71
CA ILE A 44 -6.44 0.38 14.22
C ILE A 44 -6.82 -1.05 14.58
N PHE A 45 -6.14 -1.99 13.94
CA PHE A 45 -6.42 -3.40 14.11
C PHE A 45 -5.18 -4.26 13.87
N ASP A 46 -4.84 -5.09 14.82
CA ASP A 46 -3.70 -6.01 14.68
C ASP A 46 -4.09 -7.26 13.86
N TRP A 47 -4.38 -7.03 12.60
CA TRP A 47 -4.88 -8.02 11.67
C TRP A 47 -3.89 -9.16 11.39
N LEU A 48 -2.59 -8.93 11.58
CA LEU A 48 -1.57 -9.96 11.38
C LEU A 48 -1.54 -10.99 12.51
N ASN A 49 -1.65 -10.53 13.77
CA ASN A 49 -1.56 -11.41 14.93
C ASN A 49 -2.92 -11.89 15.43
N GLN A 50 -4.02 -11.30 14.93
CA GLN A 50 -5.40 -11.65 15.29
C GLN A 50 -6.26 -11.96 14.05
N PRO A 51 -5.82 -12.88 13.19
CA PRO A 51 -6.52 -13.16 11.93
C PRO A 51 -7.93 -13.74 12.14
N GLU A 52 -8.17 -14.41 13.25
CA GLU A 52 -9.49 -14.96 13.60
C GLU A 52 -10.55 -13.86 13.72
N LYS A 53 -10.16 -12.68 14.12
CA LYS A 53 -11.08 -11.52 14.22
C LYS A 53 -11.47 -10.95 12.87
N LEU A 54 -10.76 -11.28 11.80
CA LEU A 54 -11.13 -10.86 10.45
C LEU A 54 -12.46 -11.46 9.98
N THR A 55 -12.92 -12.54 10.63
CA THR A 55 -14.23 -13.14 10.34
C THR A 55 -15.39 -12.17 10.48
N GLN A 56 -15.28 -11.17 11.36
CA GLN A 56 -16.32 -10.14 11.52
C GLN A 56 -16.51 -9.25 10.27
N PHE A 57 -15.50 -9.18 9.41
CA PHE A 57 -15.55 -8.42 8.16
C PHE A 57 -15.81 -9.31 6.94
N SER A 58 -15.83 -10.64 7.12
CA SER A 58 -15.99 -11.58 6.01
C SER A 58 -17.47 -11.78 5.65
N SER A 59 -17.75 -11.88 4.37
CA SER A 59 -19.04 -12.30 3.81
C SER A 59 -18.83 -12.88 2.43
N GLU A 60 -19.88 -13.51 1.88
CA GLU A 60 -19.86 -14.07 0.52
C GLU A 60 -19.56 -13.03 -0.59
N ASN A 61 -19.66 -11.75 -0.27
CA ASN A 61 -19.44 -10.66 -1.21
C ASN A 61 -18.27 -9.74 -0.82
N THR A 62 -17.51 -10.08 0.23
CA THR A 62 -16.40 -9.25 0.68
C THR A 62 -15.14 -9.53 -0.15
N ILE A 63 -14.55 -8.45 -0.66
CA ILE A 63 -13.22 -8.44 -1.28
C ILE A 63 -12.26 -7.88 -0.25
N VAL A 64 -11.13 -8.54 -0.03
CA VAL A 64 -10.04 -8.02 0.78
C VAL A 64 -8.88 -7.58 -0.10
N LEU A 65 -8.37 -6.37 0.13
CA LEU A 65 -7.15 -5.86 -0.49
C LEU A 65 -6.08 -5.71 0.59
N VAL A 66 -4.93 -6.32 0.34
CA VAL A 66 -3.77 -6.27 1.24
C VAL A 66 -2.65 -5.46 0.60
N ASP A 67 -2.17 -4.48 1.33
CA ASP A 67 -0.99 -3.68 0.99
C ASP A 67 -0.04 -3.71 2.18
N SER A 68 0.89 -4.65 2.17
CA SER A 68 1.87 -4.89 3.24
C SER A 68 2.90 -5.93 2.78
N TYR A 69 4.15 -5.77 3.23
CA TYR A 69 5.22 -6.75 2.99
C TYR A 69 5.33 -7.82 4.08
N ARG A 70 4.50 -7.78 5.11
CA ARG A 70 4.60 -8.64 6.29
C ARG A 70 3.94 -10.01 6.14
N PRO A 71 2.77 -10.16 5.48
CA PRO A 71 2.08 -11.44 5.41
C PRO A 71 2.90 -12.52 4.69
N SER A 72 2.88 -13.72 5.26
CA SER A 72 3.43 -14.91 4.63
C SER A 72 2.47 -15.53 3.62
N LYS A 73 2.96 -16.49 2.83
CA LYS A 73 2.12 -17.30 1.94
C LYS A 73 0.98 -17.98 2.70
N ASN A 74 1.24 -18.52 3.88
CA ASN A 74 0.21 -19.19 4.69
C ASN A 74 -0.87 -18.23 5.18
N TYR A 75 -0.49 -16.97 5.45
CA TYR A 75 -1.46 -15.93 5.80
C TYR A 75 -2.42 -15.63 4.64
N PHE A 76 -1.93 -15.55 3.42
CA PHE A 76 -2.78 -15.39 2.25
C PHE A 76 -3.70 -16.59 2.00
N LEU A 77 -3.26 -17.81 2.27
CA LEU A 77 -4.12 -19.00 2.23
C LEU A 77 -5.27 -18.90 3.27
N LEU A 78 -4.99 -18.36 4.46
CA LEU A 78 -6.01 -18.10 5.46
C LEU A 78 -7.03 -17.07 4.93
N LEU A 79 -6.56 -15.96 4.36
CA LEU A 79 -7.45 -14.94 3.79
C LEU A 79 -8.33 -15.51 2.66
N LYS A 80 -7.80 -16.39 1.83
CA LYS A 80 -8.58 -17.11 0.80
C LYS A 80 -9.71 -17.98 1.38
N GLY A 81 -9.53 -18.48 2.61
CA GLY A 81 -10.59 -19.21 3.32
C GLY A 81 -11.66 -18.31 3.92
N LEU A 82 -11.36 -17.03 4.15
CA LEU A 82 -12.26 -16.09 4.81
C LEU A 82 -13.00 -15.17 3.84
N PHE A 83 -12.40 -14.82 2.70
CA PHE A 83 -12.91 -13.82 1.77
C PHE A 83 -13.14 -14.39 0.38
N LYS A 84 -14.15 -13.88 -0.30
CA LYS A 84 -14.50 -14.32 -1.66
C LYS A 84 -13.42 -14.04 -2.68
N PHE A 85 -12.75 -12.90 -2.54
CA PHE A 85 -11.72 -12.45 -3.47
C PHE A 85 -10.61 -11.73 -2.72
N VAL A 86 -9.38 -12.16 -2.94
CA VAL A 86 -8.19 -11.63 -2.28
C VAL A 86 -7.31 -10.92 -3.30
N VAL A 87 -7.06 -9.64 -3.06
CA VAL A 87 -6.19 -8.78 -3.85
C VAL A 87 -4.95 -8.43 -3.05
N VAL A 88 -3.79 -8.40 -3.67
CA VAL A 88 -2.57 -7.89 -3.06
C VAL A 88 -1.95 -6.79 -3.93
N LEU A 89 -1.47 -5.73 -3.29
CA LEU A 89 -0.54 -4.79 -3.91
C LEU A 89 0.87 -5.29 -3.63
N ASP A 90 1.65 -5.50 -4.67
CA ASP A 90 3.00 -6.04 -4.59
C ASP A 90 3.94 -5.22 -5.46
N ASP A 91 5.00 -4.71 -4.86
CA ASP A 91 5.96 -3.87 -5.57
C ASP A 91 7.23 -4.65 -6.03
N TYR A 92 7.41 -5.93 -5.60
CA TYR A 92 8.69 -6.64 -5.77
C TYR A 92 8.58 -8.10 -6.22
N ASN A 93 7.38 -8.64 -6.45
CA ASN A 93 7.16 -10.07 -6.65
C ASN A 93 7.79 -10.90 -5.49
N ARG A 94 7.50 -10.48 -4.26
CA ARG A 94 8.16 -10.91 -3.03
C ARG A 94 8.02 -12.41 -2.74
N ILE A 95 6.85 -12.97 -3.03
CA ILE A 95 6.53 -14.40 -2.81
C ILE A 95 5.61 -14.91 -3.92
N THR A 96 5.44 -16.22 -4.00
CA THR A 96 4.35 -16.82 -4.77
C THR A 96 3.03 -16.60 -4.02
N TYR A 97 2.18 -15.73 -4.54
CA TYR A 97 0.93 -15.32 -3.91
C TYR A 97 -0.21 -16.29 -4.20
N PRO A 98 -0.79 -16.98 -3.19
CA PRO A 98 -1.99 -17.81 -3.36
C PRO A 98 -3.26 -16.95 -3.27
N VAL A 99 -3.37 -15.93 -4.10
CA VAL A 99 -4.46 -14.96 -4.12
C VAL A 99 -5.16 -14.93 -5.48
N ASP A 100 -6.22 -14.14 -5.64
CA ASP A 100 -6.94 -14.04 -6.91
C ASP A 100 -6.29 -13.03 -7.86
N LEU A 101 -5.82 -11.90 -7.32
CA LEU A 101 -5.27 -10.80 -8.11
C LEU A 101 -4.04 -10.22 -7.42
N VAL A 102 -2.95 -10.07 -8.16
CA VAL A 102 -1.76 -9.31 -7.77
C VAL A 102 -1.68 -8.05 -8.61
N ILE A 103 -1.56 -6.90 -7.98
CA ILE A 103 -1.41 -5.62 -8.65
C ILE A 103 -0.01 -5.08 -8.34
N CYS A 104 0.80 -4.84 -9.37
CA CYS A 104 2.07 -4.13 -9.27
C CYS A 104 1.92 -2.73 -9.90
N PRO A 105 1.71 -1.67 -9.11
CA PRO A 105 1.43 -0.33 -9.66
C PRO A 105 2.68 0.41 -10.14
N GLY A 106 3.86 -0.19 -9.98
CA GLY A 106 5.12 0.39 -10.46
C GLY A 106 5.19 0.44 -11.98
N ILE A 107 5.97 1.38 -12.53
CA ILE A 107 6.21 1.50 -13.98
C ILE A 107 6.83 0.23 -14.57
N TYR A 108 7.59 -0.51 -13.76
CA TYR A 108 8.22 -1.80 -14.09
C TYR A 108 7.28 -3.00 -13.90
N GLY A 109 6.05 -2.76 -13.44
CA GLY A 109 5.11 -3.83 -13.12
C GLY A 109 4.67 -4.65 -14.33
N GLU A 110 4.77 -4.09 -15.55
CA GLU A 110 4.50 -4.83 -16.79
C GLU A 110 5.58 -5.87 -17.10
N ASP A 111 6.81 -5.65 -16.64
CA ASP A 111 7.96 -6.53 -16.84
C ASP A 111 8.15 -7.55 -15.69
N MET A 112 7.30 -7.48 -14.65
CA MET A 112 7.38 -8.41 -13.51
C MET A 112 6.96 -9.81 -13.93
N ASP A 113 7.82 -10.79 -13.63
CA ASP A 113 7.55 -12.20 -13.91
C ASP A 113 6.64 -12.83 -12.86
N TYR A 114 5.36 -12.92 -13.17
CA TYR A 114 4.36 -13.64 -12.38
C TYR A 114 4.02 -15.04 -12.97
N ASN A 115 4.82 -15.59 -13.87
CA ASN A 115 4.52 -16.85 -14.58
C ASN A 115 4.36 -18.08 -13.65
N ASN A 116 5.00 -18.06 -12.49
CA ASN A 116 4.88 -19.13 -11.48
C ASN A 116 3.72 -18.90 -10.49
N GLN A 117 2.84 -17.93 -10.77
CA GLN A 117 1.71 -17.58 -9.91
C GLN A 117 0.42 -18.15 -10.49
N THR A 118 -0.51 -18.51 -9.59
CA THR A 118 -1.86 -18.95 -9.98
C THR A 118 -2.88 -17.80 -10.03
N CYS A 119 -2.44 -16.61 -9.60
CA CYS A 119 -3.24 -15.40 -9.57
C CYS A 119 -3.27 -14.67 -10.92
N ILE A 120 -4.23 -13.78 -11.09
CA ILE A 120 -4.27 -12.84 -12.23
C ILE A 120 -3.24 -11.73 -11.95
N PRO A 121 -2.23 -11.52 -12.80
CA PRO A 121 -1.33 -10.39 -12.66
C PRO A 121 -1.89 -9.13 -13.32
N ALA A 122 -1.69 -7.97 -12.67
CA ALA A 122 -2.05 -6.67 -13.19
C ALA A 122 -0.89 -5.69 -12.92
N GLY A 123 -0.03 -5.46 -13.88
CA GLY A 123 1.18 -4.65 -13.73
C GLY A 123 1.19 -3.38 -14.57
N GLY A 124 2.01 -2.42 -14.13
CA GLY A 124 2.34 -1.22 -14.86
C GLY A 124 1.66 0.06 -14.40
N ALA A 125 2.08 1.17 -14.97
CA ALA A 125 1.69 2.52 -14.57
C ALA A 125 0.17 2.79 -14.68
N LYS A 126 -0.57 2.04 -15.46
CA LYS A 126 -2.05 2.14 -15.55
C LYS A 126 -2.76 1.75 -14.25
N TYR A 127 -2.08 1.06 -13.34
CA TYR A 127 -2.61 0.67 -12.03
C TYR A 127 -2.05 1.53 -10.89
N VAL A 128 -1.34 2.62 -11.20
CA VAL A 128 -0.81 3.52 -10.18
C VAL A 128 -1.95 4.12 -9.35
N VAL A 129 -1.75 4.11 -8.05
CA VAL A 129 -2.69 4.76 -7.12
C VAL A 129 -2.23 6.18 -6.88
N ILE A 130 -3.02 7.15 -7.34
CA ILE A 130 -2.73 8.57 -7.18
C ILE A 130 -3.78 9.21 -6.29
N ARG A 131 -3.35 9.93 -5.28
CA ARG A 131 -4.25 10.65 -4.37
C ARG A 131 -5.01 11.74 -5.12
N PRO A 132 -6.27 12.03 -4.73
CA PRO A 132 -7.09 13.06 -5.39
C PRO A 132 -6.46 14.45 -5.38
N ASP A 133 -5.75 14.83 -4.32
CA ASP A 133 -5.05 16.11 -4.21
C ASP A 133 -3.92 16.25 -5.24
N ILE A 134 -3.22 15.16 -5.55
CA ILE A 134 -2.19 15.13 -6.58
C ILE A 134 -2.83 15.23 -7.98
N LEU A 135 -3.94 14.52 -8.21
CA LEU A 135 -4.67 14.59 -9.48
C LEU A 135 -5.24 16.01 -9.75
N ALA A 136 -5.64 16.70 -8.68
CA ALA A 136 -6.16 18.06 -8.76
C ALA A 136 -5.06 19.15 -8.83
N ALA A 137 -3.80 18.78 -8.62
CA ALA A 137 -2.69 19.73 -8.61
C ALA A 137 -2.52 20.40 -9.98
N LYS A 138 -2.32 21.71 -9.96
CA LYS A 138 -2.05 22.45 -11.18
C LYS A 138 -0.66 22.09 -11.71
N GLN A 139 -0.56 21.99 -13.04
CA GLN A 139 0.71 21.80 -13.71
C GLN A 139 1.68 22.97 -13.37
N ILE A 140 2.84 22.62 -12.82
CA ILE A 140 3.88 23.59 -12.50
C ILE A 140 4.64 23.93 -13.79
N ARG A 141 4.91 25.22 -14.03
CA ARG A 141 5.83 25.60 -15.12
C ARG A 141 7.24 25.22 -14.71
N VAL A 142 7.89 24.44 -15.56
CA VAL A 142 9.31 24.14 -15.38
C VAL A 142 10.12 25.37 -15.71
N SER A 143 10.87 25.91 -14.74
CA SER A 143 11.82 27.00 -14.97
C SER A 143 13.03 26.50 -15.79
N LYS A 144 13.63 27.40 -16.61
CA LYS A 144 14.88 27.09 -17.29
C LYS A 144 16.08 27.06 -16.33
N ASN A 145 15.96 27.72 -15.19
CA ASN A 145 16.98 27.77 -14.16
C ASN A 145 16.52 26.95 -12.95
N ILE A 146 17.46 26.30 -12.28
CA ILE A 146 17.20 25.61 -11.00
C ILE A 146 17.08 26.69 -9.92
N GLU A 147 15.87 26.88 -9.36
CA GLU A 147 15.59 27.83 -8.30
C GLU A 147 15.36 27.15 -6.96
N SER A 148 15.01 25.86 -6.98
CA SER A 148 14.77 25.08 -5.77
C SER A 148 15.09 23.60 -6.00
N ILE A 149 15.51 22.94 -4.93
CA ILE A 149 15.75 21.51 -4.87
C ILE A 149 14.89 20.93 -3.76
N LEU A 150 14.07 19.93 -4.07
CA LEU A 150 13.34 19.15 -3.08
C LEU A 150 14.17 17.93 -2.67
N VAL A 151 14.49 17.84 -1.38
CA VAL A 151 15.11 16.65 -0.79
C VAL A 151 14.07 15.93 0.05
N THR A 152 13.80 14.66 -0.24
CA THR A 152 12.83 13.85 0.50
C THR A 152 13.29 12.40 0.60
N PHE A 153 13.06 11.78 1.75
CA PHE A 153 13.38 10.38 2.03
C PHE A 153 12.11 9.54 2.27
N GLY A 154 10.94 10.05 1.86
CA GLY A 154 9.65 9.38 2.06
C GLY A 154 9.05 9.62 3.45
N GLY A 155 8.16 8.73 3.88
CA GLY A 155 7.34 8.89 5.08
C GLY A 155 7.86 8.16 6.33
N SER A 156 9.06 7.56 6.29
CA SER A 156 9.66 6.91 7.45
C SER A 156 10.50 7.87 8.28
N GLN A 157 10.73 7.53 9.54
CA GLN A 157 11.65 8.29 10.40
C GLN A 157 13.09 8.01 9.98
N TYR A 158 13.71 8.97 9.31
CA TYR A 158 15.12 8.94 9.00
C TYR A 158 15.93 9.76 10.02
N ASP A 159 17.19 9.37 10.20
CA ASP A 159 18.12 10.12 11.02
C ASP A 159 18.27 11.55 10.46
N LYS A 160 18.15 12.55 11.33
CA LYS A 160 18.36 13.98 10.98
C LYS A 160 19.72 14.23 10.31
N ALA A 161 20.73 13.41 10.63
CA ALA A 161 22.05 13.47 10.02
C ALA A 161 22.02 13.24 8.49
N LEU A 162 21.09 12.43 7.98
CA LEU A 162 20.94 12.23 6.53
C LEU A 162 20.44 13.49 5.82
N TYR A 163 19.48 14.20 6.43
CA TYR A 163 19.01 15.49 5.90
C TYR A 163 20.12 16.54 5.90
N GLN A 164 20.89 16.63 7.00
CA GLN A 164 22.03 17.56 7.08
C GLN A 164 23.06 17.29 6.00
N ARG A 165 23.47 16.03 5.80
CA ARG A 165 24.41 15.66 4.72
C ARG A 165 23.90 15.98 3.32
N ALA A 166 22.60 15.84 3.07
CA ALA A 166 22.01 16.16 1.75
C ALA A 166 21.97 17.68 1.49
N ILE A 167 22.00 18.53 2.52
CA ILE A 167 22.00 19.99 2.40
C ILE A 167 23.42 20.54 2.28
N GLU A 168 24.43 19.82 2.81
CA GLU A 168 25.83 20.19 2.78
C GLU A 168 26.56 19.84 1.46
N LEU A 169 25.89 19.12 0.54
CA LEU A 169 26.37 18.77 -0.80
C LEU A 169 26.07 19.88 -1.82
#